data_7773e73a065f1748e502ee8236c857f0
#
_entry.id   7773e73a065f1748e502ee8236c857f0
#
_cell.length_a   1.000
_cell.length_b   1.000
_cell.length_c   1.000
_cell.angle_alpha   90.00
_cell.angle_beta   90.00
_cell.angle_gamma   90.00
#
_symmetry.space_group_name_H-M   'P 1'
#
loop_
_entity.id
_entity.type
_entity.pdbx_description
1 polymer ?
#
loop_
_entity_poly.entity_id
_entity_poly.type
_entity_poly.pdbx_seq_one_letter_code
_entity_poly.pdbx_strand_id
1 'polypeptide(L)'
;MQSSNRFIDEMKLNAYLKERTIYLNDDEINEETEFIINRMFEKIVANDEKEGILPTEAKPIYLKISSYGGAVYASLSIIACIEQLKEKGYKIIGIGYGKIMSGAFKILISCSERWCQRHTRXLFHQVQHFEMGHSSVEQSRRSLKDLDELWRRCQDIIIKYTKITQERLDEITRLDLDVNLWAEEALELGVVDKIL
;
A
#
# COMPACT_ATOMS: atom_id res chain seq x y z
N MET A 1 -4.45 12.47 31.60
CA MET A 1 -5.09 11.82 30.43
C MET A 1 -4.12 11.33 29.36
N GLN A 2 -2.92 11.92 29.18
CA GLN A 2 -1.92 11.46 28.17
C GLN A 2 -1.26 10.11 28.52
N SER A 3 -1.13 9.76 29.79
CA SER A 3 -0.42 8.51 30.19
C SER A 3 -1.22 7.23 29.92
N SER A 4 -2.56 7.29 29.98
CA SER A 4 -3.38 6.08 29.74
C SER A 4 -3.41 5.69 28.27
N ASN A 5 -3.44 6.66 27.36
CA ASN A 5 -3.41 6.39 25.91
C ASN A 5 -2.08 5.72 25.51
N ARG A 6 -0.96 6.22 26.03
CA ARG A 6 0.36 5.67 25.69
C ARG A 6 0.51 4.21 26.12
N PHE A 7 -0.02 3.86 27.31
CA PHE A 7 0.03 2.47 27.81
C PHE A 7 -0.83 1.53 26.97
N ILE A 8 -2.04 1.98 26.61
CA ILE A 8 -2.94 1.20 25.75
C ILE A 8 -2.30 1.00 24.35
N ASP A 9 -1.66 2.03 23.82
CA ASP A 9 -0.98 1.97 22.52
C ASP A 9 0.21 0.99 22.54
N GLU A 10 0.99 0.97 23.62
CA GLU A 10 2.10 0.02 23.79
C GLU A 10 1.59 -1.43 23.93
N MET A 11 0.53 -1.66 24.65
CA MET A 11 -0.09 -2.98 24.77
C MET A 11 -0.62 -3.50 23.44
N LYS A 12 -1.31 -2.65 22.69
CA LYS A 12 -1.82 -2.98 21.35
C LYS A 12 -0.66 -3.28 20.40
N LEU A 13 0.37 -2.45 20.42
CA LEU A 13 1.55 -2.63 19.57
C LEU A 13 2.22 -3.98 19.86
N ASN A 14 2.40 -4.33 21.14
CA ASN A 14 3.00 -5.61 21.52
C ASN A 14 2.14 -6.80 21.07
N ALA A 15 0.81 -6.69 21.12
CA ALA A 15 -0.09 -7.73 20.60
C ALA A 15 0.08 -7.90 19.10
N TYR A 16 0.11 -6.80 18.35
CA TYR A 16 0.30 -6.84 16.88
C TYR A 16 1.65 -7.44 16.49
N LEU A 17 2.70 -7.09 17.22
CA LEU A 17 4.04 -7.64 16.99
C LEU A 17 4.08 -9.17 17.21
N LYS A 18 3.44 -9.63 18.29
CA LYS A 18 3.35 -11.07 18.59
C LYS A 18 2.56 -11.82 17.53
N GLU A 19 1.51 -11.22 16.98
CA GLU A 19 0.69 -11.79 15.92
C GLU A 19 1.29 -11.58 14.53
N ARG A 20 2.35 -10.80 14.41
CA ARG A 20 3.00 -10.40 13.14
C ARG A 20 1.98 -9.79 12.18
N THR A 21 1.03 -9.02 12.72
CA THR A 21 -0.07 -8.42 11.97
C THR A 21 -0.02 -6.89 12.09
N ILE A 22 0.00 -6.22 10.96
CA ILE A 22 -0.01 -4.76 10.84
C ILE A 22 -1.36 -4.38 10.21
N TYR A 23 -1.98 -3.33 10.71
CA TYR A 23 -3.26 -2.83 10.21
C TYR A 23 -3.06 -1.48 9.53
N LEU A 24 -3.37 -1.43 8.24
CA LEU A 24 -3.53 -0.20 7.48
C LEU A 24 -5.04 0.01 7.32
N ASN A 25 -5.64 0.60 8.32
CA ASN A 25 -7.10 0.78 8.41
C ASN A 25 -7.47 2.26 8.55
N ASP A 26 -6.74 3.12 7.86
CA ASP A 26 -6.96 4.55 7.87
C ASP A 26 -7.81 4.96 6.66
N ASP A 27 -8.68 5.91 6.85
CA ASP A 27 -9.44 6.46 5.73
C ASP A 27 -8.51 7.12 4.72
N GLU A 28 -7.46 7.81 5.18
CA GLU A 28 -6.47 8.46 4.31
C GLU A 28 -5.04 8.11 4.72
N ILE A 29 -4.24 7.63 3.78
CA ILE A 29 -2.81 7.38 3.97
C ILE A 29 -2.06 8.71 3.94
N ASN A 30 -1.33 9.01 5.01
CA ASN A 30 -0.54 10.23 5.14
C ASN A 30 0.84 9.89 5.74
N GLU A 31 1.65 10.91 6.05
CA GLU A 31 3.00 10.72 6.59
C GLU A 31 2.99 10.02 7.96
N GLU A 32 1.95 10.26 8.78
CA GLU A 32 1.83 9.59 10.07
C GLU A 32 1.54 8.10 9.89
N THR A 33 0.61 7.76 8.98
CA THR A 33 0.30 6.38 8.61
C THR A 33 1.57 5.66 8.11
N GLU A 34 2.30 6.30 7.20
CA GLU A 34 3.54 5.78 6.63
C GLU A 34 4.56 5.49 7.74
N PHE A 35 4.79 6.46 8.63
CA PHE A 35 5.73 6.31 9.75
C PHE A 35 5.35 5.12 10.64
N ILE A 36 4.07 5.02 11.01
CA ILE A 36 3.58 3.94 11.88
C ILE A 36 3.79 2.57 11.22
N ILE A 37 3.37 2.42 9.96
CA ILE A 37 3.47 1.15 9.23
C ILE A 37 4.94 0.72 9.10
N ASN A 38 5.80 1.62 8.66
CA ASN A 38 7.23 1.31 8.49
C ASN A 38 7.89 0.95 9.83
N ARG A 39 7.57 1.68 10.91
CA ARG A 39 8.06 1.35 12.27
C ARG A 39 7.58 -0.01 12.76
N MET A 40 6.37 -0.43 12.41
CA MET A 40 5.88 -1.77 12.76
C MET A 40 6.66 -2.85 12.03
N PHE A 41 6.95 -2.67 10.74
CA PHE A 41 7.81 -3.58 10.00
C PHE A 41 9.21 -3.67 10.66
N GLU A 42 9.83 -2.52 10.95
CA GLU A 42 11.16 -2.48 11.60
C GLU A 42 11.17 -3.23 12.94
N LYS A 43 10.14 -3.06 13.76
CA LYS A 43 10.04 -3.74 15.07
C LYS A 43 9.92 -5.26 14.92
N ILE A 44 9.14 -5.75 13.94
CA ILE A 44 9.02 -7.18 13.67
C ILE A 44 10.39 -7.74 13.25
N VAL A 45 11.09 -7.05 12.34
CA VAL A 45 12.42 -7.44 11.86
C VAL A 45 13.43 -7.45 13.02
N ALA A 46 13.46 -6.39 13.82
CA ALA A 46 14.38 -6.29 14.96
C ALA A 46 14.13 -7.41 15.99
N ASN A 47 12.88 -7.82 16.18
CA ASN A 47 12.56 -8.96 17.05
C ASN A 47 13.09 -10.27 16.47
N ASP A 48 12.91 -10.51 15.16
CA ASP A 48 13.45 -11.70 14.50
C ASP A 48 14.98 -11.74 14.60
N GLU A 49 15.64 -10.61 14.34
CA GLU A 49 17.11 -10.49 14.46
C GLU A 49 17.58 -10.81 15.89
N LYS A 50 16.89 -10.28 16.90
CA LYS A 50 17.20 -10.53 18.30
C LYS A 50 17.06 -12.01 18.67
N GLU A 51 16.08 -12.70 18.06
CA GLU A 51 15.84 -14.13 18.30
C GLU A 51 16.65 -15.03 17.37
N GLY A 52 17.46 -14.47 16.48
CA GLY A 52 18.29 -15.22 15.54
C GLY A 52 17.49 -15.90 14.41
N ILE A 53 16.30 -15.39 14.10
CA ILE A 53 15.46 -15.94 13.04
C ILE A 53 15.87 -15.33 11.71
N LEU A 54 16.22 -16.16 10.73
CA LEU A 54 16.56 -15.68 9.39
C LEU A 54 15.28 -15.25 8.63
N PRO A 55 15.37 -14.20 7.79
CA PRO A 55 14.21 -13.71 7.03
C PRO A 55 13.47 -14.81 6.26
N THR A 56 14.20 -15.74 5.65
CA THR A 56 13.64 -16.84 4.86
C THR A 56 12.97 -17.92 5.73
N GLU A 57 13.23 -17.96 7.03
CA GLU A 57 12.65 -18.89 8.00
C GLU A 57 11.55 -18.24 8.82
N ALA A 58 11.46 -16.93 8.77
CA ALA A 58 10.49 -16.17 9.55
C ALA A 58 9.05 -16.46 9.09
N LYS A 59 8.15 -16.53 10.04
CA LYS A 59 6.70 -16.62 9.73
C LYS A 59 6.29 -15.38 8.93
N PRO A 60 5.29 -15.51 8.06
CA PRO A 60 4.82 -14.35 7.28
C PRO A 60 4.40 -13.17 8.17
N ILE A 61 4.57 -11.98 7.63
CA ILE A 61 4.01 -10.76 8.19
C ILE A 61 2.69 -10.48 7.46
N TYR A 62 1.63 -10.24 8.20
CA TYR A 62 0.31 -9.97 7.63
C TYR A 62 0.07 -8.46 7.63
N LEU A 63 -0.24 -7.90 6.47
CA LEU A 63 -0.65 -6.51 6.32
C LEU A 63 -2.14 -6.49 5.95
N LYS A 64 -2.98 -6.15 6.92
CA LYS A 64 -4.44 -6.06 6.75
C LYS A 64 -4.80 -4.65 6.32
N ILE A 65 -5.49 -4.52 5.18
CA ILE A 65 -5.69 -3.24 4.51
C ILE A 65 -7.18 -2.95 4.27
N SER A 66 -7.63 -1.77 4.71
CA SER A 66 -8.93 -1.21 4.36
C SER A 66 -8.79 0.32 4.33
N SER A 67 -8.63 0.92 3.15
CA SER A 67 -8.34 2.35 3.04
C SER A 67 -8.80 2.91 1.69
N TYR A 68 -9.16 4.17 1.66
CA TYR A 68 -9.41 4.94 0.43
C TYR A 68 -8.12 5.30 -0.31
N GLY A 69 -6.96 5.10 0.29
CA GLY A 69 -5.68 5.56 -0.26
C GLY A 69 -5.27 6.89 0.35
N GLY A 70 -4.53 7.71 -0.38
CA GLY A 70 -4.06 9.00 0.13
C GLY A 70 -2.74 9.43 -0.52
N ALA A 71 -1.87 10.07 0.27
CA ALA A 71 -0.63 10.67 -0.22
C ALA A 71 0.23 9.67 -0.98
N VAL A 72 0.60 10.04 -2.21
CA VAL A 72 1.33 9.15 -3.12
C VAL A 72 2.71 8.82 -2.55
N TYR A 73 3.43 9.82 -2.04
CA TYR A 73 4.78 9.60 -1.49
C TYR A 73 4.77 8.72 -0.25
N ALA A 74 3.79 8.88 0.64
CA ALA A 74 3.62 8.01 1.80
C ALA A 74 3.35 6.55 1.36
N SER A 75 2.48 6.39 0.35
CA SER A 75 2.20 5.06 -0.23
C SER A 75 3.45 4.44 -0.85
N LEU A 76 4.24 5.21 -1.62
CA LEU A 76 5.47 4.74 -2.24
C LEU A 76 6.53 4.35 -1.20
N SER A 77 6.61 5.08 -0.08
CA SER A 77 7.51 4.74 1.03
C SER A 77 7.15 3.38 1.66
N ILE A 78 5.86 3.13 1.90
CA ILE A 78 5.40 1.83 2.40
C ILE A 78 5.72 0.71 1.39
N ILE A 79 5.50 0.97 0.10
CA ILE A 79 5.82 0.00 -0.97
C ILE A 79 7.32 -0.31 -0.98
N ALA A 80 8.17 0.71 -0.90
CA ALA A 80 9.62 0.53 -0.87
C ALA A 80 10.06 -0.32 0.34
N CYS A 81 9.45 -0.11 1.50
CA CYS A 81 9.71 -0.93 2.69
C CYS A 81 9.32 -2.40 2.45
N ILE A 82 8.13 -2.65 1.88
CA ILE A 82 7.67 -4.00 1.52
C ILE A 82 8.65 -4.66 0.55
N GLU A 83 9.07 -3.95 -0.51
CA GLU A 83 10.00 -4.49 -1.50
C GLU A 83 11.35 -4.84 -0.89
N GLN A 84 11.92 -3.96 -0.05
CA GLN A 84 13.17 -4.24 0.68
C GLN A 84 13.06 -5.49 1.55
N LEU A 85 11.95 -5.66 2.26
CA LEU A 85 11.74 -6.83 3.11
C LEU A 85 11.64 -8.11 2.27
N LYS A 86 10.96 -8.04 1.12
CA LYS A 86 10.88 -9.18 0.18
C LYS A 86 12.29 -9.55 -0.35
N GLU A 87 13.10 -8.55 -0.68
CA GLU A 87 14.49 -8.78 -1.14
C GLU A 87 15.34 -9.46 -0.05
N LYS A 88 15.09 -9.15 1.22
CA LYS A 88 15.78 -9.81 2.35
C LYS A 88 15.26 -11.26 2.57
N GLY A 89 14.12 -11.63 1.99
CA GLY A 89 13.54 -12.96 2.12
C GLY A 89 12.29 -13.04 2.99
N TYR A 90 11.80 -11.93 3.53
CA TYR A 90 10.56 -11.91 4.29
C TYR A 90 9.35 -12.12 3.38
N LYS A 91 8.35 -12.83 3.87
CA LYS A 91 7.08 -13.01 3.18
C LYS A 91 6.04 -12.07 3.79
N ILE A 92 5.50 -11.15 2.98
CA ILE A 92 4.45 -10.22 3.39
C ILE A 92 3.15 -10.64 2.70
N ILE A 93 2.10 -10.95 3.49
CA ILE A 93 0.78 -11.31 2.98
C ILE A 93 -0.16 -10.12 3.18
N GLY A 94 -0.54 -9.48 2.07
CA GLY A 94 -1.53 -8.41 2.08
C GLY A 94 -2.94 -9.00 2.11
N ILE A 95 -3.80 -8.53 3.01
CA ILE A 95 -5.18 -8.99 3.12
C ILE A 95 -6.12 -7.78 3.03
N GLY A 96 -6.79 -7.66 1.90
CA GLY A 96 -7.75 -6.59 1.66
C GLY A 96 -9.14 -6.90 2.19
N TYR A 97 -9.80 -5.92 2.79
CA TYR A 97 -11.18 -6.04 3.21
C TYR A 97 -11.92 -4.70 3.07
N GLY A 98 -13.18 -4.78 2.72
CA GLY A 98 -14.01 -3.59 2.52
C GLY A 98 -13.56 -2.77 1.31
N LYS A 99 -12.61 -1.87 1.51
CA LYS A 99 -12.18 -0.93 0.47
C LYS A 99 -10.64 -0.91 0.33
N ILE A 100 -10.15 -1.04 -0.89
CA ILE A 100 -8.71 -1.00 -1.22
C ILE A 100 -8.55 -0.06 -2.42
N MET A 101 -8.32 1.21 -2.15
CA MET A 101 -8.40 2.22 -3.20
C MET A 101 -7.10 3.00 -3.36
N SER A 102 -6.80 3.44 -4.59
CA SER A 102 -5.73 4.38 -4.91
C SER A 102 -4.36 3.94 -4.35
N GLY A 103 -3.77 4.68 -3.39
CA GLY A 103 -2.51 4.31 -2.73
C GLY A 103 -2.56 2.92 -2.07
N ALA A 104 -3.67 2.60 -1.40
CA ALA A 104 -3.86 1.30 -0.74
C ALA A 104 -3.87 0.14 -1.74
N PHE A 105 -4.40 0.34 -2.94
CA PHE A 105 -4.37 -0.64 -4.04
C PHE A 105 -2.91 -0.96 -4.39
N LYS A 106 -2.07 0.07 -4.57
CA LYS A 106 -0.66 -0.11 -4.93
C LYS A 106 0.13 -0.81 -3.81
N ILE A 107 -0.18 -0.51 -2.55
CA ILE A 107 0.42 -1.19 -1.40
C ILE A 107 0.04 -2.69 -1.40
N LEU A 108 -1.23 -3.01 -1.59
CA LEU A 108 -1.70 -4.42 -1.62
C LEU A 108 -0.97 -5.22 -2.70
N ILE A 109 -0.93 -4.70 -3.94
CA ILE A 109 -0.33 -5.45 -5.06
C ILE A 109 1.18 -5.66 -4.88
N SER A 110 1.85 -4.84 -4.07
CA SER A 110 3.30 -4.96 -3.82
C SER A 110 3.65 -6.06 -2.81
N CYS A 111 2.68 -6.62 -2.11
CA CYS A 111 2.91 -7.72 -1.16
C CYS A 111 3.33 -9.02 -1.86
N SER A 112 3.90 -9.97 -1.10
CA SER A 112 4.35 -11.28 -1.63
C SER A 112 3.19 -12.15 -2.07
N GLU A 113 2.12 -12.14 -1.28
CA GLU A 113 0.82 -12.74 -1.61
C GLU A 113 -0.27 -11.74 -1.28
N ARG A 114 -1.35 -11.79 -2.04
CA ARG A 114 -2.42 -10.81 -1.98
C ARG A 114 -3.75 -11.54 -1.88
N TRP A 115 -4.40 -11.39 -0.73
CA TRP A 115 -5.70 -12.00 -0.48
C TRP A 115 -6.74 -10.90 -0.32
N CYS A 116 -8.01 -11.18 -0.58
CA CYS A 116 -9.09 -10.26 -0.23
C CYS A 116 -10.33 -11.01 0.24
N GLN A 117 -11.17 -10.33 0.99
CA GLN A 117 -12.50 -10.85 1.32
C GLN A 117 -13.44 -10.69 0.11
N ARG A 118 -14.46 -11.55 0.03
CA ARG A 118 -15.38 -11.63 -1.11
C ARG A 118 -16.01 -10.28 -1.51
N HIS A 119 -16.35 -9.45 -0.56
CA HIS A 119 -17.03 -8.18 -0.81
C HIS A 119 -16.06 -6.98 -0.79
N THR A 120 -14.77 -7.22 -1.00
CA THR A 120 -13.77 -6.15 -1.11
C THR A 120 -13.88 -5.46 -2.46
N ARG A 121 -13.78 -4.13 -2.43
CA ARG A 121 -13.77 -3.31 -3.64
C ARG A 121 -12.44 -2.61 -3.83
N UNK A 122 -11.59 -2.67 -4.92
CA UNK A 122 -10.52 -2.21 -5.24
C UNK A 122 -10.78 -1.22 -6.09
N LEU A 123 -10.11 -0.19 -6.12
CA LEU A 123 -10.15 0.92 -7.09
C LEU A 123 -8.74 1.41 -7.40
N PHE A 124 -8.45 1.68 -8.67
CA PHE A 124 -7.25 2.41 -9.05
C PHE A 124 -7.56 3.45 -10.13
N HIS A 125 -6.76 4.51 -10.13
CA HIS A 125 -6.90 5.66 -11.01
C HIS A 125 -5.54 6.38 -11.13
N GLN A 126 -5.44 7.31 -12.07
CA GLN A 126 -4.23 8.10 -12.20
C GLN A 126 -4.00 9.00 -10.96
N VAL A 127 -2.76 9.48 -10.81
CA VAL A 127 -2.41 10.37 -9.70
C VAL A 127 -3.22 11.65 -9.83
N GLN A 128 -3.91 12.02 -8.76
CA GLN A 128 -4.67 13.27 -8.68
C GLN A 128 -3.87 14.34 -7.95
N HIS A 129 -4.05 15.57 -8.38
CA HIS A 129 -3.37 16.73 -7.81
C HIS A 129 -4.39 17.80 -7.47
N PHE A 130 -4.20 18.40 -6.32
CA PHE A 130 -4.99 19.53 -5.90
C PHE A 130 -4.06 20.74 -5.77
N GLU A 131 -4.21 21.70 -6.67
CA GLU A 131 -3.41 22.93 -6.65
C GLU A 131 -4.21 24.06 -6.00
N MET A 132 -3.65 24.64 -4.94
CA MET A 132 -4.25 25.79 -4.23
C MET A 132 -3.37 27.02 -4.38
N GLY A 133 -4.00 28.16 -4.68
CA GLY A 133 -3.32 29.43 -4.74
C GLY A 133 -2.88 29.85 -6.14
N HIS A 134 -2.01 30.86 -6.20
CA HIS A 134 -1.49 31.40 -7.46
C HIS A 134 -0.15 30.73 -7.79
N SER A 135 -0.05 30.18 -9.00
CA SER A 135 1.21 29.67 -9.54
C SER A 135 1.52 30.35 -10.87
N SER A 136 2.79 30.51 -11.19
CA SER A 136 3.19 30.93 -12.52
C SER A 136 2.96 29.83 -13.54
N VAL A 137 2.82 30.17 -14.81
CA VAL A 137 2.69 29.17 -15.90
C VAL A 137 3.83 28.17 -15.85
N GLU A 138 5.04 28.62 -15.57
CA GLU A 138 6.21 27.74 -15.52
C GLU A 138 6.18 26.81 -14.31
N GLN A 139 5.71 27.28 -13.17
CA GLN A 139 5.49 26.42 -11.99
C GLN A 139 4.45 25.34 -12.28
N SER A 140 3.33 25.72 -12.89
CA SER A 140 2.28 24.75 -13.27
C SER A 140 2.81 23.68 -14.25
N ARG A 141 3.62 24.09 -15.24
CA ARG A 141 4.25 23.16 -16.19
C ARG A 141 5.15 22.15 -15.48
N ARG A 142 5.96 22.61 -14.51
CA ARG A 142 6.84 21.73 -13.73
C ARG A 142 6.01 20.73 -12.90
N SER A 143 4.98 21.24 -12.23
CA SER A 143 4.07 20.38 -11.42
C SER A 143 3.43 19.29 -12.28
N LEU A 144 2.94 19.64 -13.47
CA LEU A 144 2.34 18.67 -14.39
C LEU A 144 3.36 17.60 -14.83
N LYS A 145 4.58 18.02 -15.15
CA LYS A 145 5.65 17.09 -15.53
C LYS A 145 6.00 16.13 -14.38
N ASP A 146 6.07 16.65 -13.15
CA ASP A 146 6.34 15.84 -11.96
C ASP A 146 5.20 14.83 -11.72
N LEU A 147 3.95 15.24 -11.95
CA LEU A 147 2.78 14.36 -11.85
C LEU A 147 2.81 13.25 -12.91
N ASP A 148 3.17 13.57 -14.14
CA ASP A 148 3.32 12.58 -15.20
C ASP A 148 4.38 11.53 -14.84
N GLU A 149 5.54 11.95 -14.33
CA GLU A 149 6.60 11.05 -13.89
C GLU A 149 6.12 10.18 -12.71
N LEU A 150 5.41 10.78 -11.76
CA LEU A 150 4.87 10.09 -10.61
C LEU A 150 3.84 9.03 -11.02
N TRP A 151 2.95 9.39 -11.97
CA TRP A 151 1.97 8.44 -12.52
C TRP A 151 2.66 7.29 -13.25
N ARG A 152 3.69 7.59 -14.05
CA ARG A 152 4.47 6.55 -14.73
C ARG A 152 5.07 5.55 -13.74
N ARG A 153 5.62 6.01 -12.62
CA ARG A 153 6.12 5.12 -11.56
C ARG A 153 5.00 4.26 -10.95
N CYS A 154 3.83 4.84 -10.79
CA CYS A 154 2.66 4.08 -10.31
C CYS A 154 2.23 3.01 -11.33
N GLN A 155 2.28 3.33 -12.63
CA GLN A 155 2.01 2.37 -13.71
C GLN A 155 3.02 1.22 -13.69
N ASP A 156 4.31 1.51 -13.52
CA ASP A 156 5.36 0.49 -13.43
C ASP A 156 5.05 -0.52 -12.30
N ILE A 157 4.60 -0.03 -11.14
CA ILE A 157 4.20 -0.89 -10.02
C ILE A 157 3.00 -1.78 -10.41
N ILE A 158 1.99 -1.20 -11.04
CA ILE A 158 0.78 -1.94 -11.44
C ILE A 158 1.15 -3.05 -12.45
N ILE A 159 1.94 -2.73 -13.48
CA ILE A 159 2.38 -3.68 -14.51
C ILE A 159 3.25 -4.78 -13.88
N LYS A 160 4.16 -4.40 -13.00
CA LYS A 160 5.08 -5.35 -12.34
C LYS A 160 4.34 -6.43 -11.55
N TYR A 161 3.21 -6.09 -10.94
CA TYR A 161 2.57 -6.96 -9.95
C TYR A 161 1.21 -7.52 -10.38
N THR A 162 0.68 -7.11 -11.54
CA THR A 162 -0.65 -7.54 -12.01
C THR A 162 -0.61 -7.94 -13.49
N LYS A 163 -1.75 -8.36 -14.02
CA LYS A 163 -1.91 -8.64 -15.47
C LYS A 163 -2.47 -7.42 -16.23
N ILE A 164 -2.57 -6.27 -15.57
CA ILE A 164 -3.07 -5.03 -16.21
C ILE A 164 -1.98 -4.54 -17.20
N THR A 165 -2.37 -4.29 -18.43
CA THR A 165 -1.42 -3.94 -19.49
C THR A 165 -1.19 -2.43 -19.59
N GLN A 166 -0.07 -2.05 -20.22
CA GLN A 166 0.23 -0.64 -20.49
C GLN A 166 -0.87 0.01 -21.33
N GLU A 167 -1.41 -0.70 -22.33
CA GLU A 167 -2.50 -0.19 -23.19
C GLU A 167 -3.72 0.17 -22.36
N ARG A 168 -4.04 -0.66 -21.34
CA ARG A 168 -5.17 -0.38 -20.45
C ARG A 168 -4.90 0.84 -19.56
N LEU A 169 -3.67 1.00 -19.08
CA LEU A 169 -3.27 2.16 -18.26
C LEU A 169 -3.26 3.45 -19.11
N ASP A 170 -2.83 3.37 -20.36
CA ASP A 170 -2.87 4.51 -21.30
C ASP A 170 -4.33 4.94 -21.56
N GLU A 171 -5.23 3.98 -21.73
CA GLU A 171 -6.67 4.26 -21.88
C GLU A 171 -7.23 4.96 -20.64
N ILE A 172 -6.91 4.44 -19.46
CA ILE A 172 -7.33 5.01 -18.17
C ILE A 172 -6.85 6.46 -18.05
N THR A 173 -5.59 6.71 -18.41
CA THR A 173 -5.00 8.04 -18.38
C THR A 173 -5.71 8.98 -19.36
N ARG A 174 -5.89 8.53 -20.61
CA ARG A 174 -6.48 9.34 -21.69
C ARG A 174 -7.94 9.70 -21.41
N LEU A 175 -8.69 8.79 -20.79
CA LEU A 175 -10.13 8.96 -20.52
C LEU A 175 -10.43 9.41 -19.08
N ASP A 176 -9.41 9.57 -18.26
CA ASP A 176 -9.51 9.95 -16.84
C ASP A 176 -10.48 9.01 -16.07
N LEU A 177 -10.21 7.71 -16.16
CA LEU A 177 -11.13 6.70 -15.60
C LEU A 177 -10.76 6.26 -14.19
N ASP A 178 -11.77 6.10 -13.35
CA ASP A 178 -11.70 5.34 -12.11
C ASP A 178 -12.04 3.89 -12.41
N VAL A 179 -11.08 2.98 -12.23
CA VAL A 179 -11.31 1.55 -12.46
C VAL A 179 -11.69 0.87 -11.16
N ASN A 180 -12.90 0.40 -11.12
CA ASN A 180 -13.48 -0.28 -9.96
C ASN A 180 -13.53 -1.78 -10.22
N LEU A 181 -13.05 -2.58 -9.26
CA LEU A 181 -13.00 -4.04 -9.37
C LEU A 181 -13.64 -4.65 -8.12
N TRP A 182 -14.45 -5.68 -8.32
CA TRP A 182 -14.85 -6.59 -7.25
C TRP A 182 -13.81 -7.70 -7.11
N ALA A 183 -13.93 -8.52 -6.07
CA ALA A 183 -12.94 -9.55 -5.73
C ALA A 183 -12.65 -10.50 -6.90
N GLU A 184 -13.69 -10.90 -7.65
CA GLU A 184 -13.56 -11.84 -8.77
C GLU A 184 -12.75 -11.22 -9.92
N GLU A 185 -13.04 -9.96 -10.28
CA GLU A 185 -12.31 -9.23 -11.32
C GLU A 185 -10.85 -9.00 -10.89
N ALA A 186 -10.65 -8.69 -9.60
CA ALA A 186 -9.30 -8.49 -9.04
C ALA A 186 -8.49 -9.80 -9.12
N LEU A 187 -9.12 -10.95 -8.93
CA LEU A 187 -8.47 -12.26 -9.07
C LEU A 187 -8.09 -12.53 -10.53
N GLU A 188 -8.99 -12.26 -11.47
CA GLU A 188 -8.74 -12.45 -12.90
C GLU A 188 -7.57 -11.60 -13.40
N LEU A 189 -7.50 -10.34 -12.94
CA LEU A 189 -6.45 -9.39 -13.31
C LEU A 189 -5.16 -9.58 -12.52
N GLY A 190 -5.09 -10.56 -11.61
CA GLY A 190 -3.90 -10.82 -10.80
C GLY A 190 -3.60 -9.74 -9.78
N VAL A 191 -4.61 -8.94 -9.44
CA VAL A 191 -4.51 -7.94 -8.36
C VAL A 191 -4.47 -8.67 -7.01
N VAL A 192 -5.25 -9.75 -6.89
CA VAL A 192 -5.18 -10.65 -5.74
C VAL A 192 -4.93 -12.08 -6.22
N ASP A 193 -4.39 -12.91 -5.33
CA ASP A 193 -4.06 -14.31 -5.58
C ASP A 193 -5.13 -15.26 -5.01
N LYS A 194 -5.98 -14.74 -4.10
CA LYS A 194 -6.95 -15.56 -3.38
C LYS A 194 -8.11 -14.71 -2.83
N ILE A 195 -9.32 -15.25 -2.93
CA ILE A 195 -10.52 -14.73 -2.27
C ILE A 195 -10.80 -15.62 -1.03
N LEU A 196 -10.99 -14.97 0.14
CA LEU A 196 -11.24 -15.62 1.42
C LEU A 196 -12.73 -15.84 1.66
#